data_2fe0f66e58db401daf5c294221debd3b
#
_entry.id   2fe0f66e58db401daf5c294221debd3b
#
_cell.length_a   1.000
_cell.length_b   1.000
_cell.length_c   1.000
_cell.angle_alpha   90.00
_cell.angle_beta   90.00
_cell.angle_gamma   90.00
#
_symmetry.space_group_name_H-M   'P 1'
#
loop_
_entity.id
_entity.type
_entity.pdbx_description
1 polymer ?
#
loop_
_entity_poly.entity_id
_entity_poly.type
_entity_poly.pdbx_seq_one_letter_code
_entity_poly.pdbx_strand_id
1 'polypeptide(L)'
;MAHTLKRRLLTGAAAVAIGAIALSACSSQRGGGGDETASGDVDSTFVFGASGDPASLDPAFANDGESFRVTRQMFEGLVGTEPGTADPAPLLAESWEQSEDGLSYTFTLKTGVKFHDGTDFNADAVCFNFDRQNNFTGIAQSESLSYYWGKIMRGYADTGTSIYGGCTTDGDDKATITLTQPFAGFIPALSLPSFAIQSPDALAQYDADNVGGTSEAPTLSEYATSHPTGTGPFMFDSWEPGAEATLKAFPDYWGEQGQVQEIIFRTIGDTTARRQALESGSIDGYDLVAPADLGALKDGGYTLTNRDPFNILYLGMNQADPALADVRVRQAIAHAIDKQQLVTQVLPEGTELADQFMPDAVIGFNDAVTTYDYDPEAAKSLLAEAGYTDASPLTLTFNYPVNISRPYMPNPEQIFTNLQSQLEAVGIKVNPVSNEWGEYLDLIQGGSDHGIHLLGWTGDYNDPDNFVGTFFGAQSNEWGFDNAELFSALTSARGLATESEQEAAYKDINEQIAEFLPGVPLASPVPTLAFDSRVTSYPASPVQDEVYNMIELSE
;
A
#
# COMPACT_ATOMS: atom_id res chain seq x y z
N MET A 1 -57.08 38.40 -13.76
CA MET A 1 -56.86 39.74 -14.31
C MET A 1 -55.49 39.70 -14.92
N ALA A 2 -55.33 39.33 -16.13
CA ALA A 2 -55.45 39.95 -17.44
C ALA A 2 -54.71 41.29 -17.56
N HIS A 3 -53.66 41.33 -18.35
CA HIS A 3 -53.33 42.22 -19.45
C HIS A 3 -51.88 42.03 -19.90
N THR A 4 -51.64 41.33 -20.99
CA THR A 4 -51.56 41.72 -22.44
C THR A 4 -50.32 42.53 -22.83
N LEU A 5 -49.50 41.85 -23.63
CA LEU A 5 -48.91 42.17 -24.95
C LEU A 5 -48.60 43.63 -25.30
N LYS A 6 -47.36 43.85 -25.83
CA LYS A 6 -47.21 44.45 -27.20
C LYS A 6 -45.79 44.19 -27.78
N ARG A 7 -45.82 43.59 -28.96
CA ARG A 7 -44.77 43.48 -29.98
C ARG A 7 -44.25 44.87 -30.45
N ARG A 8 -43.01 44.96 -30.82
CA ARG A 8 -42.57 45.70 -32.02
C ARG A 8 -41.31 45.05 -32.61
N LEU A 9 -41.48 44.57 -33.82
CA LEU A 9 -40.44 44.26 -34.80
C LEU A 9 -39.82 45.57 -35.33
N LEU A 10 -38.52 45.58 -35.59
CA LEU A 10 -37.90 46.37 -36.63
C LEU A 10 -36.65 45.65 -37.14
N THR A 11 -36.68 45.39 -38.41
CA THR A 11 -35.69 44.83 -39.32
C THR A 11 -34.53 45.80 -39.57
N GLY A 12 -33.30 45.30 -39.71
CA GLY A 12 -32.13 46.04 -40.22
C GLY A 12 -30.94 45.14 -40.50
N ALA A 13 -30.53 45.08 -41.74
CA ALA A 13 -29.70 44.13 -42.45
C ALA A 13 -28.21 44.09 -42.07
N ALA A 14 -27.66 42.90 -42.24
CA ALA A 14 -26.35 42.51 -42.82
C ALA A 14 -25.05 43.25 -42.48
N ALA A 15 -24.12 42.52 -41.84
CA ALA A 15 -22.69 42.46 -42.22
C ALA A 15 -22.07 41.16 -41.73
N VAL A 16 -21.67 40.32 -42.69
CA VAL A 16 -20.88 39.12 -42.50
C VAL A 16 -19.49 39.52 -42.09
N ALA A 17 -19.05 39.19 -40.89
CA ALA A 17 -17.64 39.15 -40.49
C ALA A 17 -17.32 37.77 -39.98
N ILE A 18 -16.61 36.99 -40.80
CA ILE A 18 -16.03 35.71 -40.45
C ILE A 18 -14.89 35.97 -39.45
N GLY A 19 -15.16 35.79 -38.17
CA GLY A 19 -14.13 35.72 -37.12
C GLY A 19 -13.80 34.28 -36.84
N ALA A 20 -12.71 33.78 -37.35
CA ALA A 20 -12.14 32.50 -36.94
C ALA A 20 -11.73 32.60 -35.46
N ILE A 21 -12.51 31.97 -34.60
CA ILE A 21 -12.10 31.71 -33.21
C ILE A 21 -11.13 30.54 -33.28
N ALA A 22 -9.83 30.85 -33.19
CA ALA A 22 -8.81 29.86 -32.93
C ALA A 22 -9.03 29.31 -31.52
N LEU A 23 -9.49 28.08 -31.44
CA LEU A 23 -9.35 27.26 -30.24
C LEU A 23 -7.85 27.04 -30.04
N SER A 24 -7.26 27.74 -29.10
CA SER A 24 -5.93 27.46 -28.59
C SER A 24 -6.09 26.23 -27.71
N ALA A 25 -5.94 25.06 -28.30
CA ALA A 25 -5.56 23.87 -27.53
C ALA A 25 -4.15 24.14 -27.03
N CYS A 26 -3.95 24.32 -25.73
CA CYS A 26 -2.64 24.19 -25.10
C CYS A 26 -2.26 22.72 -25.17
N SER A 27 -1.64 22.31 -26.28
CA SER A 27 -0.76 21.17 -26.27
C SER A 27 0.53 21.66 -25.62
N SER A 28 0.91 21.07 -24.49
CA SER A 28 2.27 21.19 -23.97
C SER A 28 3.21 20.61 -25.02
N GLN A 29 3.82 21.51 -25.76
CA GLN A 29 4.73 21.19 -26.84
C GLN A 29 6.07 20.84 -26.18
N ARG A 30 6.50 19.57 -26.26
CA ARG A 30 7.91 19.21 -26.14
C ARG A 30 8.68 20.11 -27.09
N GLY A 31 9.61 20.91 -26.56
CA GLY A 31 10.29 21.97 -27.28
C GLY A 31 11.00 21.44 -28.52
N GLY A 32 10.57 21.92 -29.68
CA GLY A 32 11.27 21.74 -30.94
C GLY A 32 11.62 23.10 -31.53
N GLY A 33 12.91 23.41 -31.62
CA GLY A 33 13.35 24.58 -32.35
C GLY A 33 14.85 24.82 -32.26
N GLY A 34 15.60 24.36 -33.24
CA GLY A 34 16.98 24.75 -33.47
C GLY A 34 17.78 23.62 -34.09
N ASP A 35 18.11 23.70 -35.37
CA ASP A 35 19.10 22.87 -36.05
C ASP A 35 20.45 22.98 -35.33
N GLU A 36 20.73 22.03 -34.43
CA GLU A 36 22.08 21.61 -34.08
C GLU A 36 22.09 20.08 -34.17
N THR A 37 23.14 19.55 -34.78
CA THR A 37 23.38 18.13 -35.00
C THR A 37 23.11 17.32 -33.72
N ALA A 38 21.99 16.60 -33.67
CA ALA A 38 21.57 15.80 -32.56
C ALA A 38 22.57 14.67 -32.30
N SER A 39 23.34 14.80 -31.24
CA SER A 39 23.61 13.64 -30.39
C SER A 39 22.25 13.29 -29.80
N GLY A 40 21.76 12.07 -30.02
CA GLY A 40 20.44 11.67 -29.52
C GLY A 40 20.45 11.66 -27.99
N ASP A 41 20.03 12.77 -27.39
CA ASP A 41 19.75 12.82 -25.95
C ASP A 41 18.42 12.06 -25.75
N VAL A 42 18.47 10.97 -25.01
CA VAL A 42 17.29 10.26 -24.52
C VAL A 42 16.42 11.26 -23.74
N ASP A 43 15.12 11.30 -24.04
CA ASP A 43 14.18 12.04 -23.19
C ASP A 43 14.22 11.46 -21.78
N SER A 44 14.81 12.16 -20.84
CA SER A 44 15.08 11.72 -19.47
C SER A 44 13.93 11.98 -18.50
N THR A 45 12.77 12.42 -18.99
CA THR A 45 11.54 12.57 -18.19
C THR A 45 10.79 11.24 -18.18
N PHE A 46 10.41 10.76 -17.00
CA PHE A 46 9.55 9.60 -16.81
C PHE A 46 8.21 10.02 -16.21
N VAL A 47 7.11 9.73 -16.90
CA VAL A 47 5.76 10.10 -16.49
C VAL A 47 5.00 8.85 -16.04
N PHE A 48 4.68 8.77 -14.76
CA PHE A 48 3.93 7.66 -14.19
C PHE A 48 2.46 8.04 -13.94
N GLY A 49 1.51 7.22 -14.40
CA GLY A 49 0.08 7.39 -14.14
C GLY A 49 -0.29 6.81 -12.78
N ALA A 50 -0.36 7.65 -11.77
CA ALA A 50 -0.72 7.28 -10.40
C ALA A 50 -2.24 7.15 -10.23
N SER A 51 -2.70 6.22 -9.40
CA SER A 51 -4.13 6.00 -9.16
C SER A 51 -4.76 7.02 -8.21
N GLY A 52 -3.95 7.73 -7.44
CA GLY A 52 -4.32 8.78 -6.50
C GLY A 52 -3.25 9.84 -6.35
N ASP A 53 -3.62 10.90 -5.68
CA ASP A 53 -2.73 11.98 -5.29
C ASP A 53 -2.06 11.63 -3.96
N PRO A 54 -0.80 11.99 -3.69
CA PRO A 54 -0.21 11.79 -2.37
C PRO A 54 -1.00 12.58 -1.31
N ALA A 55 -1.24 11.96 -0.16
CA ALA A 55 -1.89 12.62 0.96
C ALA A 55 -0.92 13.54 1.72
N SER A 56 0.37 13.19 1.74
CA SER A 56 1.45 13.94 2.38
C SER A 56 2.78 13.68 1.68
N LEU A 57 3.64 14.71 1.64
CA LEU A 57 5.04 14.56 1.23
C LEU A 57 6.00 14.51 2.44
N ASP A 58 5.50 14.58 3.67
CA ASP A 58 6.24 14.22 4.87
C ASP A 58 6.03 12.71 5.14
N PRO A 59 7.06 11.87 4.99
CA PRO A 59 6.91 10.43 5.13
C PRO A 59 6.47 9.99 6.55
N ALA A 60 6.75 10.78 7.59
CA ALA A 60 6.28 10.50 8.95
C ALA A 60 4.75 10.67 9.10
N PHE A 61 4.12 11.43 8.19
CA PHE A 61 2.68 11.67 8.11
C PHE A 61 2.04 11.07 6.85
N ALA A 62 2.66 10.02 6.30
CA ALA A 62 2.14 9.26 5.17
C ALA A 62 1.80 7.83 5.60
N ASN A 63 0.68 7.30 5.10
CA ASN A 63 0.21 5.94 5.41
C ASN A 63 -0.45 5.24 4.22
N ASP A 64 -0.24 5.74 3.02
CA ASP A 64 -0.81 5.20 1.80
C ASP A 64 0.24 5.00 0.69
N GLY A 65 -0.05 4.08 -0.24
CA GLY A 65 0.89 3.69 -1.29
C GLY A 65 1.23 4.81 -2.27
N GLU A 66 0.31 5.76 -2.54
CA GLU A 66 0.59 6.86 -3.47
C GLU A 66 1.50 7.91 -2.84
N SER A 67 1.32 8.21 -1.55
CA SER A 67 2.27 9.04 -0.79
C SER A 67 3.65 8.40 -0.72
N PHE A 68 3.73 7.09 -0.45
CA PHE A 68 4.99 6.36 -0.39
C PHE A 68 5.69 6.28 -1.75
N ARG A 69 4.96 6.14 -2.85
CA ARG A 69 5.50 6.15 -4.21
C ARG A 69 6.31 7.42 -4.49
N VAL A 70 5.80 8.58 -4.07
CA VAL A 70 6.46 9.87 -4.26
C VAL A 70 7.59 10.07 -3.23
N THR A 71 7.33 9.79 -1.96
CA THR A 71 8.31 10.06 -0.89
C THR A 71 9.55 9.17 -0.99
N ARG A 72 9.45 7.91 -1.42
CA ARG A 72 10.60 7.01 -1.65
C ARG A 72 11.62 7.52 -2.65
N GLN A 73 11.24 8.41 -3.55
CA GLN A 73 12.16 9.02 -4.49
C GLN A 73 13.03 10.10 -3.83
N MET A 74 12.52 10.71 -2.76
CA MET A 74 13.14 11.85 -2.07
C MET A 74 13.82 11.47 -0.76
N PHE A 75 13.36 10.39 -0.12
CA PHE A 75 13.78 10.04 1.24
C PHE A 75 14.30 8.62 1.30
N GLU A 76 15.28 8.40 2.16
CA GLU A 76 15.87 7.09 2.42
C GLU A 76 15.84 6.78 3.92
N GLY A 77 15.62 5.49 4.27
CA GLY A 77 15.71 4.98 5.63
C GLY A 77 17.10 4.53 6.00
N LEU A 78 17.31 4.13 7.25
CA LEU A 78 18.53 3.41 7.67
C LEU A 78 18.63 2.06 6.95
N VAL A 79 17.48 1.40 6.79
CA VAL A 79 17.30 0.10 6.15
C VAL A 79 16.44 0.30 4.91
N GLY A 80 16.80 -0.32 3.81
CA GLY A 80 16.00 -0.48 2.60
C GLY A 80 15.62 -1.94 2.41
N THR A 81 15.35 -2.35 1.17
CA THR A 81 15.09 -3.73 0.80
C THR A 81 16.10 -4.23 -0.24
N GLU A 82 16.38 -5.52 -0.24
CA GLU A 82 17.13 -6.17 -1.34
C GLU A 82 16.31 -6.02 -2.64
N PRO A 83 16.93 -5.59 -3.75
CA PRO A 83 16.21 -5.37 -5.00
C PRO A 83 15.38 -6.58 -5.45
N GLY A 84 14.09 -6.36 -5.70
CA GLY A 84 13.15 -7.38 -6.13
C GLY A 84 12.63 -8.31 -5.02
N THR A 85 12.99 -8.06 -3.77
CA THR A 85 12.50 -8.81 -2.59
C THR A 85 11.85 -7.89 -1.57
N ALA A 86 11.37 -8.44 -0.46
CA ALA A 86 10.93 -7.70 0.73
C ALA A 86 11.94 -7.77 1.88
N ASP A 87 13.10 -8.40 1.66
CA ASP A 87 14.10 -8.63 2.70
C ASP A 87 14.84 -7.33 3.05
N PRO A 88 15.09 -7.04 4.34
CA PRO A 88 15.76 -5.83 4.74
C PRO A 88 17.24 -5.81 4.30
N ALA A 89 17.69 -4.67 3.77
CA ALA A 89 19.04 -4.46 3.27
C ALA A 89 19.63 -3.13 3.79
N PRO A 90 20.98 -3.02 3.84
CA PRO A 90 21.65 -1.77 4.15
C PRO A 90 21.28 -0.64 3.17
N LEU A 91 20.97 0.57 3.71
CA LEU A 91 20.71 1.75 2.90
C LEU A 91 21.53 2.94 3.43
N LEU A 92 21.00 3.85 4.25
CA LEU A 92 21.81 4.88 4.92
C LEU A 92 22.67 4.31 6.06
N ALA A 93 22.30 3.18 6.66
CA ALA A 93 23.18 2.37 7.47
C ALA A 93 23.95 1.38 6.58
N GLU A 94 25.28 1.28 6.75
CA GLU A 94 26.12 0.26 6.10
C GLU A 94 25.96 -1.11 6.76
N SER A 95 25.63 -1.12 8.06
CA SER A 95 25.41 -2.32 8.87
C SER A 95 24.73 -1.96 10.18
N TRP A 96 24.22 -2.99 10.86
CA TRP A 96 23.67 -2.85 12.21
C TRP A 96 24.05 -4.06 13.08
N GLU A 97 24.06 -3.84 14.40
CA GLU A 97 24.26 -4.85 15.41
C GLU A 97 23.11 -4.80 16.41
N GLN A 98 22.51 -5.96 16.71
CA GLN A 98 21.48 -6.13 17.72
C GLN A 98 22.09 -6.68 19.01
N SER A 99 21.68 -6.15 20.17
CA SER A 99 22.04 -6.74 21.46
C SER A 99 21.37 -8.10 21.69
N GLU A 100 21.98 -8.96 22.52
CA GLU A 100 21.46 -10.31 22.80
C GLU A 100 20.03 -10.32 23.39
N ASP A 101 19.64 -9.25 24.08
CA ASP A 101 18.31 -9.09 24.67
C ASP A 101 17.29 -8.45 23.71
N GLY A 102 17.70 -8.12 22.48
CA GLY A 102 16.84 -7.50 21.47
C GLY A 102 16.39 -6.08 21.79
N LEU A 103 17.06 -5.40 22.74
CA LEU A 103 16.66 -4.08 23.21
C LEU A 103 17.46 -2.92 22.62
N SER A 104 18.59 -3.18 21.98
CA SER A 104 19.44 -2.14 21.40
C SER A 104 19.91 -2.51 20.01
N TYR A 105 19.86 -1.54 19.11
CA TYR A 105 20.29 -1.67 17.72
C TYR A 105 21.27 -0.55 17.40
N THR A 106 22.52 -0.90 17.15
CA THR A 106 23.57 0.06 16.79
C THR A 106 23.81 0.05 15.29
N PHE A 107 23.56 1.16 14.65
CA PHE A 107 23.74 1.36 13.22
C PHE A 107 25.06 2.05 12.93
N THR A 108 25.86 1.50 12.01
CA THR A 108 27.01 2.17 11.42
C THR A 108 26.54 2.87 10.15
N LEU A 109 26.70 4.18 10.07
CA LEU A 109 26.11 5.03 9.05
C LEU A 109 27.08 5.31 7.89
N LYS A 110 26.54 5.49 6.69
CA LYS A 110 27.29 6.03 5.56
C LYS A 110 27.76 7.45 5.85
N THR A 111 28.96 7.76 5.43
CA THR A 111 29.56 9.09 5.61
C THR A 111 29.57 9.89 4.32
N GLY A 112 29.50 11.21 4.42
CA GLY A 112 29.54 12.13 3.26
C GLY A 112 28.22 12.24 2.51
N VAL A 113 27.15 11.67 3.00
CA VAL A 113 25.78 11.82 2.47
C VAL A 113 25.27 13.22 2.79
N LYS A 114 24.59 13.84 1.82
CA LYS A 114 23.97 15.17 1.96
C LYS A 114 22.46 15.07 1.85
N PHE A 115 21.76 15.89 2.61
CA PHE A 115 20.36 16.21 2.35
C PHE A 115 20.21 17.14 1.14
N HIS A 116 19.02 17.23 0.58
CA HIS A 116 18.71 18.10 -0.57
C HIS A 116 18.98 19.58 -0.30
N ASP A 117 18.96 20.01 0.95
CA ASP A 117 19.31 21.39 1.38
C ASP A 117 20.83 21.61 1.54
N GLY A 118 21.64 20.60 1.29
CA GLY A 118 23.10 20.61 1.38
C GLY A 118 23.68 20.38 2.77
N THR A 119 22.83 20.18 3.80
CA THR A 119 23.28 19.82 5.14
C THR A 119 23.77 18.36 5.20
N ASP A 120 24.56 18.01 6.22
CA ASP A 120 25.14 16.67 6.36
C ASP A 120 24.15 15.70 7.01
N PHE A 121 24.01 14.51 6.44
CA PHE A 121 23.44 13.36 7.13
C PHE A 121 24.46 12.80 8.13
N ASN A 122 24.03 12.55 9.37
CA ASN A 122 24.84 12.03 10.46
C ASN A 122 23.97 11.36 11.55
N ALA A 123 24.62 10.84 12.60
CA ALA A 123 23.95 10.17 13.71
C ALA A 123 22.98 11.09 14.49
N ASP A 124 23.28 12.38 14.60
CA ASP A 124 22.38 13.34 15.25
C ASP A 124 21.08 13.51 14.46
N ALA A 125 21.15 13.51 13.12
CA ALA A 125 19.96 13.56 12.27
C ALA A 125 19.09 12.30 12.45
N VAL A 126 19.69 11.12 12.60
CA VAL A 126 18.96 9.87 12.91
C VAL A 126 18.21 10.00 14.22
N CYS A 127 18.92 10.34 15.30
CA CYS A 127 18.29 10.49 16.62
C CYS A 127 17.20 11.56 16.62
N PHE A 128 17.42 12.68 15.94
CA PHE A 128 16.42 13.75 15.82
C PHE A 128 15.09 13.23 15.20
N ASN A 129 15.16 12.44 14.13
CA ASN A 129 13.98 11.94 13.43
C ASN A 129 13.17 10.94 14.29
N PHE A 130 13.84 10.02 15.00
CA PHE A 130 13.16 9.10 15.91
C PHE A 130 12.58 9.82 17.13
N ASP A 131 13.33 10.75 17.74
CA ASP A 131 12.84 11.55 18.86
C ASP A 131 11.67 12.44 18.45
N ARG A 132 11.71 13.04 17.23
CA ARG A 132 10.61 13.81 16.65
C ARG A 132 9.32 13.02 16.66
N GLN A 133 9.31 11.83 16.03
CA GLN A 133 8.11 11.01 15.91
C GLN A 133 7.60 10.56 17.30
N ASN A 134 8.49 10.15 18.21
CA ASN A 134 8.10 9.77 19.57
C ASN A 134 7.47 10.93 20.35
N ASN A 135 7.85 12.17 20.04
CA ASN A 135 7.35 13.36 20.69
C ASN A 135 6.15 14.02 19.99
N PHE A 136 5.55 13.41 18.97
CA PHE A 136 4.30 13.90 18.40
C PHE A 136 3.23 14.05 19.46
N THR A 137 2.36 15.06 19.33
CA THR A 137 1.27 15.35 20.24
C THR A 137 -0.02 15.70 19.52
N GLY A 138 -1.15 15.53 20.19
CA GLY A 138 -2.46 15.92 19.67
C GLY A 138 -2.83 15.21 18.37
N ILE A 139 -3.19 15.97 17.34
CA ILE A 139 -3.63 15.40 16.06
C ILE A 139 -2.50 14.65 15.32
N ALA A 140 -1.25 15.01 15.54
CA ALA A 140 -0.10 14.32 14.95
C ALA A 140 -0.02 12.84 15.38
N GLN A 141 -0.66 12.44 16.48
CA GLN A 141 -0.75 11.05 16.96
C GLN A 141 -1.93 10.27 16.35
N SER A 142 -2.74 10.91 15.49
CA SER A 142 -3.89 10.22 14.89
C SER A 142 -3.45 9.14 13.90
N GLU A 143 -4.25 8.08 13.78
CA GLU A 143 -4.02 7.03 12.78
C GLU A 143 -4.09 7.55 11.33
N SER A 144 -4.73 8.69 11.09
CA SER A 144 -4.76 9.34 9.78
C SER A 144 -3.45 10.03 9.40
N LEU A 145 -2.53 10.24 10.35
CA LEU A 145 -1.24 10.88 10.14
C LEU A 145 -0.07 9.92 10.43
N SER A 146 0.23 9.64 11.69
CA SER A 146 1.39 8.84 12.08
C SER A 146 1.05 7.37 12.39
N TYR A 147 0.28 6.73 11.51
CA TYR A 147 -0.18 5.35 11.65
C TYR A 147 0.95 4.38 11.98
N TYR A 148 2.03 4.38 11.18
CA TYR A 148 3.10 3.40 11.33
C TYR A 148 3.91 3.58 12.61
N TRP A 149 4.20 4.83 13.01
CA TRP A 149 4.83 5.04 14.31
C TRP A 149 3.95 4.48 15.45
N GLY A 150 2.67 4.83 15.46
CA GLY A 150 1.72 4.38 16.47
C GLY A 150 1.59 2.86 16.55
N LYS A 151 1.54 2.17 15.41
CA LYS A 151 1.40 0.70 15.34
C LYS A 151 2.71 -0.01 15.70
N ILE A 152 3.84 0.44 15.18
CA ILE A 152 5.14 -0.21 15.34
C ILE A 152 5.73 0.08 16.72
N MET A 153 5.75 1.37 17.13
CA MET A 153 6.27 1.78 18.43
C MET A 153 5.22 1.73 19.55
N ARG A 154 3.96 1.37 19.26
CA ARG A 154 2.84 1.18 20.22
C ARG A 154 2.44 2.42 21.01
N GLY A 155 2.82 3.60 20.57
CA GLY A 155 2.46 4.86 21.19
C GLY A 155 3.55 5.92 21.12
N TYR A 156 3.41 6.92 21.97
CA TYR A 156 4.22 8.13 21.96
C TYR A 156 4.74 8.43 23.37
N ALA A 157 5.64 9.39 23.51
CA ALA A 157 6.26 9.72 24.80
C ALA A 157 5.23 10.07 25.89
N ASP A 158 4.19 10.80 25.53
CA ASP A 158 3.15 11.24 26.48
C ASP A 158 2.10 10.17 26.80
N THR A 159 1.96 9.13 25.96
CA THR A 159 1.04 8.02 26.23
C THR A 159 1.60 7.02 27.24
N GLY A 160 2.92 6.95 27.39
CA GLY A 160 3.61 6.01 28.26
C GLY A 160 3.54 4.54 27.80
N THR A 161 3.13 4.29 26.55
CA THR A 161 3.01 2.95 25.95
C THR A 161 4.06 2.69 24.88
N SER A 162 4.80 3.72 24.44
CA SER A 162 5.84 3.60 23.42
C SER A 162 6.92 2.59 23.83
N ILE A 163 7.28 1.72 22.89
CA ILE A 163 8.43 0.83 23.03
C ILE A 163 9.76 1.49 22.64
N TYR A 164 9.73 2.69 22.06
CA TYR A 164 10.93 3.47 21.82
C TYR A 164 11.54 3.96 23.14
N GLY A 165 12.78 3.55 23.42
CA GLY A 165 13.50 3.86 24.66
C GLY A 165 14.45 5.05 24.54
N GLY A 166 14.70 5.51 23.30
CA GLY A 166 15.59 6.63 23.01
C GLY A 166 16.66 6.31 21.97
N CYS A 167 17.40 7.35 21.57
CA CYS A 167 18.51 7.25 20.64
C CYS A 167 19.74 7.95 21.23
N THR A 168 20.92 7.37 20.97
CA THR A 168 22.22 7.94 21.37
C THR A 168 23.21 7.85 20.23
N THR A 169 24.18 8.78 20.19
CA THR A 169 25.21 8.84 19.16
C THR A 169 26.60 8.54 19.71
N ASP A 170 27.46 7.92 18.90
CA ASP A 170 28.90 7.77 19.16
C ASP A 170 29.68 8.28 17.93
N GLY A 171 30.02 9.56 17.95
CA GLY A 171 30.51 10.30 16.79
C GLY A 171 29.41 10.62 15.78
N ASP A 172 29.79 10.94 14.55
CA ASP A 172 28.88 11.33 13.48
C ASP A 172 28.34 10.12 12.71
N ASP A 173 28.97 8.96 12.85
CA ASP A 173 28.74 7.77 12.03
C ASP A 173 28.11 6.58 12.77
N LYS A 174 27.73 6.75 14.06
CA LYS A 174 27.03 5.70 14.81
C LYS A 174 25.84 6.22 15.59
N ALA A 175 24.70 5.59 15.37
CA ALA A 175 23.48 5.82 16.13
C ALA A 175 23.01 4.51 16.79
N THR A 176 22.66 4.57 18.08
CA THR A 176 22.09 3.42 18.80
C THR A 176 20.65 3.75 19.20
N ILE A 177 19.71 2.98 18.67
CA ILE A 177 18.29 3.05 19.02
C ILE A 177 18.01 1.99 20.09
N THR A 178 17.36 2.38 21.16
CA THR A 178 17.00 1.50 22.28
C THR A 178 15.49 1.33 22.33
N LEU A 179 15.05 0.09 22.55
CA LEU A 179 13.67 -0.27 22.79
C LEU A 179 13.45 -0.62 24.26
N THR A 180 12.25 -0.42 24.78
CA THR A 180 11.85 -0.80 26.16
C THR A 180 11.35 -2.25 26.24
N GLN A 181 11.02 -2.85 25.09
CA GLN A 181 10.61 -4.25 24.91
C GLN A 181 11.19 -4.75 23.59
N PRO A 182 11.56 -6.05 23.49
CA PRO A 182 12.00 -6.62 22.22
C PRO A 182 10.89 -6.56 21.16
N PHE A 183 11.30 -6.37 19.92
CA PHE A 183 10.42 -6.40 18.75
C PHE A 183 11.20 -7.01 17.58
N ALA A 184 10.90 -8.27 17.23
CA ALA A 184 11.62 -9.00 16.19
C ALA A 184 11.51 -8.31 14.81
N GLY A 185 10.35 -7.73 14.48
CA GLY A 185 10.11 -6.99 13.25
C GLY A 185 10.74 -5.59 13.20
N PHE A 186 11.61 -5.19 14.16
CA PHE A 186 12.12 -3.81 14.20
C PHE A 186 12.95 -3.45 12.96
N ILE A 187 13.92 -4.31 12.60
CA ILE A 187 14.78 -4.05 11.41
C ILE A 187 13.96 -4.05 10.12
N PRO A 188 13.12 -5.07 9.81
CA PRO A 188 12.24 -5.01 8.65
C PRO A 188 11.35 -3.77 8.61
N ALA A 189 10.77 -3.35 9.73
CA ALA A 189 9.91 -2.18 9.79
C ALA A 189 10.62 -0.86 9.45
N LEU A 190 11.95 -0.77 9.65
CA LEU A 190 12.73 0.41 9.30
C LEU A 190 12.91 0.60 7.78
N SER A 191 12.49 -0.35 6.94
CA SER A 191 12.43 -0.17 5.48
C SER A 191 11.21 0.66 5.04
N LEU A 192 10.24 0.89 5.93
CA LEU A 192 9.09 1.75 5.64
C LEU A 192 9.51 3.21 5.43
N PRO A 193 8.95 3.90 4.43
CA PRO A 193 9.19 5.33 4.23
C PRO A 193 8.90 6.19 5.45
N SER A 194 7.97 5.77 6.32
CA SER A 194 7.64 6.48 7.56
C SER A 194 8.81 6.62 8.54
N PHE A 195 9.84 5.75 8.42
CA PHE A 195 11.07 5.82 9.20
C PHE A 195 12.25 6.42 8.43
N ALA A 196 12.01 6.98 7.26
CA ALA A 196 13.06 7.66 6.48
C ALA A 196 13.60 8.89 7.22
N ILE A 197 14.89 9.17 6.98
CA ILE A 197 15.58 10.26 7.66
C ILE A 197 15.42 11.56 6.85
N GLN A 198 14.92 12.57 7.52
CA GLN A 198 14.59 13.88 7.00
C GLN A 198 15.57 14.92 7.52
N SER A 199 15.84 16.00 6.75
CA SER A 199 16.71 17.09 7.20
C SER A 199 16.18 17.77 8.46
N PRO A 200 16.91 17.73 9.60
CA PRO A 200 16.50 18.45 10.80
C PRO A 200 16.35 19.95 10.60
N ASP A 201 17.21 20.54 9.77
CA ASP A 201 17.20 21.98 9.47
C ASP A 201 15.94 22.36 8.68
N ALA A 202 15.56 21.58 7.66
CA ALA A 202 14.35 21.83 6.89
C ALA A 202 13.08 21.59 7.73
N LEU A 203 13.04 20.51 8.55
CA LEU A 203 11.95 20.25 9.48
C LEU A 203 11.70 21.43 10.44
N ALA A 204 12.79 21.99 10.98
CA ALA A 204 12.72 23.15 11.88
C ALA A 204 12.35 24.45 11.11
N GLN A 205 12.91 24.66 9.93
CA GLN A 205 12.70 25.86 9.12
C GLN A 205 11.24 26.01 8.67
N TYR A 206 10.59 24.91 8.29
CA TYR A 206 9.23 24.88 7.75
C TYR A 206 8.20 24.36 8.75
N ASP A 207 8.52 24.36 10.04
CA ASP A 207 7.63 24.05 11.16
C ASP A 207 6.85 22.74 10.91
N ALA A 208 7.58 21.66 10.60
CA ALA A 208 7.04 20.40 10.08
C ALA A 208 5.96 19.76 10.96
N ASP A 209 6.05 19.97 12.29
CA ASP A 209 5.11 19.42 13.27
C ASP A 209 3.88 20.30 13.51
N ASN A 210 3.78 21.44 12.82
CA ASN A 210 2.62 22.32 12.88
C ASN A 210 1.46 21.76 12.02
N VAL A 211 0.87 20.69 12.50
CA VAL A 211 -0.30 20.05 11.90
C VAL A 211 -1.56 20.41 12.67
N GLY A 212 -2.68 20.59 11.96
CA GLY A 212 -3.94 21.04 12.52
C GLY A 212 -5.15 20.32 11.92
N GLY A 213 -6.34 20.89 12.09
CA GLY A 213 -7.58 20.31 11.58
C GLY A 213 -8.18 19.23 12.49
N THR A 214 -8.75 18.19 11.89
CA THR A 214 -9.28 17.01 12.59
C THR A 214 -8.66 15.73 11.99
N SER A 215 -8.84 14.58 12.65
CA SER A 215 -8.35 13.29 12.13
C SER A 215 -8.91 12.95 10.74
N GLU A 216 -10.14 13.38 10.45
CA GLU A 216 -10.79 13.15 9.15
C GLU A 216 -10.37 14.17 8.07
N ALA A 217 -9.87 15.33 8.50
CA ALA A 217 -9.41 16.41 7.61
C ALA A 217 -8.21 17.15 8.23
N PRO A 218 -7.03 16.52 8.25
CA PRO A 218 -5.83 17.15 8.79
C PRO A 218 -5.36 18.30 7.88
N THR A 219 -4.78 19.32 8.52
CA THR A 219 -4.08 20.41 7.83
C THR A 219 -2.59 20.20 8.00
N LEU A 220 -1.89 19.94 6.91
CA LEU A 220 -0.46 19.66 6.91
C LEU A 220 0.38 20.95 6.99
N SER A 221 1.62 20.81 7.41
CA SER A 221 2.62 21.88 7.45
C SER A 221 3.08 22.30 6.03
N GLU A 222 3.80 23.42 5.94
CA GLU A 222 4.45 23.85 4.71
C GLU A 222 5.56 22.85 4.29
N TYR A 223 6.23 22.21 5.25
CA TYR A 223 7.18 21.15 4.99
C TYR A 223 6.55 19.99 4.19
N ALA A 224 5.44 19.48 4.67
CA ALA A 224 4.77 18.31 4.09
C ALA A 224 4.11 18.57 2.72
N THR A 225 4.01 19.84 2.28
CA THR A 225 3.34 20.20 1.03
C THR A 225 4.23 20.86 0.00
N SER A 226 5.37 21.45 0.41
CA SER A 226 6.16 22.31 -0.47
C SER A 226 7.68 22.23 -0.25
N HIS A 227 8.14 21.65 0.87
CA HIS A 227 9.55 21.63 1.22
C HIS A 227 10.05 20.29 1.77
N PRO A 228 9.57 19.13 1.24
CA PRO A 228 10.08 17.83 1.68
C PRO A 228 11.58 17.72 1.36
N THR A 229 12.39 17.36 2.33
CA THR A 229 13.86 17.41 2.23
C THR A 229 14.49 16.15 2.80
N GLY A 230 14.94 15.25 1.93
CA GLY A 230 15.57 13.96 2.24
C GLY A 230 16.96 13.84 1.64
N THR A 231 17.44 12.59 1.50
CA THR A 231 18.75 12.21 0.96
C THR A 231 18.64 11.47 -0.38
N GLY A 232 17.42 11.17 -0.84
CA GLY A 232 17.14 10.32 -1.98
C GLY A 232 17.59 10.89 -3.33
N PRO A 233 17.53 10.07 -4.40
CA PRO A 233 18.04 10.45 -5.73
C PRO A 233 17.29 11.57 -6.42
N PHE A 234 16.09 11.92 -5.95
CA PHE A 234 15.30 13.02 -6.51
C PHE A 234 14.90 14.03 -5.45
N MET A 235 14.81 15.29 -5.86
CA MET A 235 14.37 16.43 -5.06
C MET A 235 12.97 16.87 -5.48
N PHE A 236 12.21 17.42 -4.56
CA PHE A 236 10.95 18.07 -4.85
C PHE A 236 11.11 19.27 -5.79
N ASP A 237 10.26 19.36 -6.80
CA ASP A 237 10.15 20.52 -7.69
C ASP A 237 8.79 21.21 -7.51
N SER A 238 7.69 20.48 -7.69
CA SER A 238 6.34 21.04 -7.54
C SER A 238 5.30 19.97 -7.27
N TRP A 239 4.20 20.38 -6.67
CA TRP A 239 3.00 19.56 -6.51
C TRP A 239 1.75 20.41 -6.74
N GLU A 240 0.95 20.01 -7.73
CA GLU A 240 -0.38 20.54 -8.00
C GLU A 240 -1.42 19.49 -7.57
N PRO A 241 -2.03 19.64 -6.37
CA PRO A 241 -2.94 18.65 -5.83
C PRO A 241 -4.07 18.26 -6.78
N GLY A 242 -4.26 16.95 -6.96
CA GLY A 242 -5.24 16.37 -7.86
C GLY A 242 -4.83 16.38 -9.35
N ALA A 243 -3.62 16.86 -9.67
CA ALA A 243 -3.11 16.89 -11.03
C ALA A 243 -1.76 16.14 -11.17
N GLU A 244 -0.69 16.68 -10.63
CA GLU A 244 0.62 16.04 -10.75
C GLU A 244 1.61 16.51 -9.66
N ALA A 245 2.55 15.61 -9.31
CA ALA A 245 3.74 15.93 -8.54
C ALA A 245 4.98 15.73 -9.40
N THR A 246 5.91 16.69 -9.36
CA THR A 246 7.14 16.69 -10.17
C THR A 246 8.36 16.66 -9.28
N LEU A 247 9.29 15.78 -9.58
CA LEU A 247 10.57 15.64 -8.91
C LEU A 247 11.70 15.77 -9.94
N LYS A 248 12.87 16.25 -9.50
CA LYS A 248 14.09 16.37 -10.31
C LYS A 248 15.24 15.61 -9.69
N ALA A 249 16.10 15.04 -10.51
CA ALA A 249 17.28 14.34 -10.05
C ALA A 249 18.13 15.25 -9.14
N PHE A 250 18.61 14.68 -8.03
CA PHE A 250 19.51 15.36 -7.09
C PHE A 250 20.94 15.28 -7.60
N PRO A 251 21.58 16.40 -8.02
CA PRO A 251 22.91 16.35 -8.64
C PRO A 251 24.00 15.84 -7.71
N ASP A 252 23.86 16.06 -6.40
CA ASP A 252 24.82 15.66 -5.37
C ASP A 252 24.42 14.36 -4.66
N TYR A 253 23.56 13.53 -5.30
CA TYR A 253 23.16 12.25 -4.76
C TYR A 253 24.38 11.35 -4.50
N TRP A 254 24.43 10.74 -3.33
CA TRP A 254 25.56 9.93 -2.86
C TRP A 254 25.67 8.57 -3.56
N GLY A 255 24.57 8.07 -4.13
CA GLY A 255 24.48 6.80 -4.83
C GLY A 255 24.68 6.94 -6.34
N GLU A 256 24.24 5.94 -7.09
CA GLU A 256 24.35 5.91 -8.54
C GLU A 256 23.31 6.85 -9.18
N GLN A 257 23.75 7.69 -10.10
CA GLN A 257 22.88 8.55 -10.91
C GLN A 257 22.21 7.72 -12.01
N GLY A 258 20.88 7.82 -12.12
CA GLY A 258 20.11 7.15 -13.15
C GLY A 258 19.98 7.92 -14.45
N GLN A 259 19.34 7.27 -15.43
CA GLN A 259 18.98 7.92 -16.72
C GLN A 259 17.83 8.91 -16.56
N VAL A 260 16.89 8.64 -15.64
CA VAL A 260 15.75 9.52 -15.34
C VAL A 260 16.24 10.77 -14.60
N GLN A 261 15.97 11.95 -15.18
CA GLN A 261 16.34 13.24 -14.58
C GLN A 261 15.13 14.02 -14.06
N GLU A 262 13.93 13.66 -14.50
CA GLU A 262 12.68 14.26 -14.05
C GLU A 262 11.61 13.17 -13.96
N ILE A 263 10.86 13.17 -12.86
CA ILE A 263 9.71 12.29 -12.66
C ILE A 263 8.45 13.15 -12.55
N ILE A 264 7.40 12.74 -13.25
CA ILE A 264 6.06 13.33 -13.14
C ILE A 264 5.10 12.23 -12.70
N PHE A 265 4.56 12.31 -11.49
CA PHE A 265 3.46 11.47 -11.04
C PHE A 265 2.14 12.14 -11.42
N ARG A 266 1.48 11.63 -12.43
CA ARG A 266 0.21 12.20 -12.94
C ARG A 266 -0.97 11.46 -12.33
N THR A 267 -1.82 12.17 -11.60
CA THR A 267 -3.00 11.60 -10.95
C THR A 267 -4.09 11.29 -11.97
N ILE A 268 -4.38 10.00 -12.16
CA ILE A 268 -5.43 9.49 -13.04
C ILE A 268 -6.16 8.36 -12.32
N GLY A 269 -7.26 8.66 -11.61
CA GLY A 269 -7.97 7.70 -10.75
C GLY A 269 -8.62 6.54 -11.50
N ASP A 270 -9.17 6.78 -12.70
CA ASP A 270 -9.85 5.76 -13.50
C ASP A 270 -8.85 4.87 -14.26
N THR A 271 -8.94 3.54 -14.09
CA THR A 271 -8.04 2.57 -14.72
C THR A 271 -8.10 2.59 -16.25
N THR A 272 -9.29 2.79 -16.82
CA THR A 272 -9.45 2.90 -18.28
C THR A 272 -8.79 4.17 -18.80
N ALA A 273 -8.89 5.27 -18.05
CA ALA A 273 -8.21 6.52 -18.40
C ALA A 273 -6.69 6.39 -18.31
N ARG A 274 -6.13 5.66 -17.31
CA ARG A 274 -4.69 5.36 -17.24
C ARG A 274 -4.23 4.56 -18.45
N ARG A 275 -4.98 3.53 -18.84
CA ARG A 275 -4.69 2.77 -20.07
C ARG A 275 -4.69 3.67 -21.31
N GLN A 276 -5.71 4.50 -21.50
CA GLN A 276 -5.80 5.44 -22.63
C GLN A 276 -4.65 6.47 -22.62
N ALA A 277 -4.22 6.90 -21.43
CA ALA A 277 -3.08 7.80 -21.26
C ALA A 277 -1.77 7.13 -21.71
N LEU A 278 -1.56 5.85 -21.39
CA LEU A 278 -0.43 5.06 -21.90
C LEU A 278 -0.51 4.89 -23.42
N GLU A 279 -1.67 4.48 -23.96
CA GLU A 279 -1.89 4.29 -25.39
C GLU A 279 -1.70 5.57 -26.23
N SER A 280 -1.95 6.73 -25.62
CA SER A 280 -1.72 8.06 -26.28
C SER A 280 -0.31 8.60 -26.10
N GLY A 281 0.56 7.93 -25.32
CA GLY A 281 1.91 8.40 -24.99
C GLY A 281 1.93 9.61 -24.05
N SER A 282 0.87 9.85 -23.26
CA SER A 282 0.85 10.93 -22.28
C SER A 282 1.42 10.52 -20.91
N ILE A 283 1.57 9.22 -20.68
CA ILE A 283 2.33 8.63 -19.58
C ILE A 283 3.23 7.52 -20.13
N ASP A 284 4.28 7.18 -19.40
CA ASP A 284 5.24 6.13 -19.77
C ASP A 284 4.93 4.79 -19.09
N GLY A 285 4.13 4.80 -18.02
CA GLY A 285 3.70 3.60 -17.34
C GLY A 285 2.66 3.85 -16.25
N TYR A 286 2.02 2.78 -15.82
CA TYR A 286 1.09 2.77 -14.68
C TYR A 286 1.01 1.37 -14.07
N ASP A 287 0.53 1.26 -12.84
CA ASP A 287 0.30 -0.01 -12.16
C ASP A 287 -1.18 -0.36 -11.99
N LEU A 288 -1.44 -1.52 -11.39
CA LEU A 288 -2.78 -2.07 -11.19
C LEU A 288 -3.54 -2.22 -12.52
N VAL A 289 -2.87 -2.79 -13.52
CA VAL A 289 -3.47 -3.07 -14.82
C VAL A 289 -4.63 -4.06 -14.65
N ALA A 290 -5.80 -3.69 -15.18
CA ALA A 290 -6.95 -4.58 -15.12
C ALA A 290 -6.67 -5.90 -15.85
N PRO A 291 -6.98 -7.08 -15.28
CA PRO A 291 -6.71 -8.38 -15.92
C PRO A 291 -7.29 -8.50 -17.35
N ALA A 292 -8.44 -7.87 -17.60
CA ALA A 292 -9.09 -7.84 -18.91
C ALA A 292 -8.28 -7.09 -19.99
N ASP A 293 -7.37 -6.19 -19.58
CA ASP A 293 -6.59 -5.34 -20.48
C ASP A 293 -5.23 -5.94 -20.85
N LEU A 294 -4.73 -6.91 -20.09
CA LEU A 294 -3.39 -7.49 -20.25
C LEU A 294 -3.13 -8.00 -21.68
N GLY A 295 -4.10 -8.75 -22.24
CA GLY A 295 -3.98 -9.27 -23.60
C GLY A 295 -3.86 -8.17 -24.66
N ALA A 296 -4.70 -7.15 -24.56
CA ALA A 296 -4.71 -6.04 -25.52
C ALA A 296 -3.43 -5.18 -25.43
N LEU A 297 -2.93 -4.93 -24.22
CA LEU A 297 -1.68 -4.20 -24.02
C LEU A 297 -0.49 -4.98 -24.57
N LYS A 298 -0.40 -6.29 -24.30
CA LYS A 298 0.64 -7.18 -24.85
C LYS A 298 0.63 -7.19 -26.38
N ASP A 299 -0.55 -7.35 -26.99
CA ASP A 299 -0.73 -7.32 -28.45
C ASP A 299 -0.41 -5.95 -29.05
N GLY A 300 -0.61 -4.88 -28.27
CA GLY A 300 -0.26 -3.50 -28.61
C GLY A 300 1.25 -3.20 -28.53
N GLY A 301 2.06 -4.12 -28.02
CA GLY A 301 3.52 -3.97 -27.93
C GLY A 301 4.01 -3.25 -26.67
N TYR A 302 3.15 -3.11 -25.64
CA TYR A 302 3.54 -2.56 -24.34
C TYR A 302 4.29 -3.60 -23.52
N THR A 303 5.23 -3.13 -22.69
CA THR A 303 5.95 -3.96 -21.73
C THR A 303 5.08 -4.20 -20.50
N LEU A 304 4.84 -5.46 -20.17
CA LEU A 304 4.15 -5.85 -18.95
C LEU A 304 5.18 -6.39 -17.94
N THR A 305 5.21 -5.81 -16.76
CA THR A 305 6.08 -6.21 -15.65
C THR A 305 5.24 -6.60 -14.45
N ASN A 306 5.54 -7.74 -13.86
CA ASN A 306 4.88 -8.19 -12.65
C ASN A 306 5.72 -7.85 -11.42
N ARG A 307 5.04 -7.50 -10.32
CA ARG A 307 5.62 -7.58 -8.98
C ARG A 307 5.39 -8.97 -8.43
N ASP A 308 6.37 -9.55 -7.75
CA ASP A 308 6.13 -10.78 -7.01
C ASP A 308 5.02 -10.53 -5.96
N PRO A 309 4.11 -11.50 -5.74
CA PRO A 309 2.99 -11.29 -4.85
C PRO A 309 3.45 -11.21 -3.40
N PHE A 310 3.27 -10.08 -2.75
CA PHE A 310 3.49 -9.89 -1.32
C PHE A 310 2.20 -9.40 -0.66
N ASN A 311 1.13 -10.13 -0.95
CA ASN A 311 -0.22 -9.76 -0.55
C ASN A 311 -1.07 -11.02 -0.32
N ILE A 312 -2.22 -10.83 0.29
CA ILE A 312 -3.21 -11.88 0.53
C ILE A 312 -4.62 -11.36 0.27
N LEU A 313 -5.38 -12.07 -0.55
CA LEU A 313 -6.83 -11.93 -0.70
C LEU A 313 -7.51 -12.96 0.19
N TYR A 314 -8.53 -12.56 0.97
CA TYR A 314 -9.30 -13.46 1.80
C TYR A 314 -10.80 -13.16 1.78
N LEU A 315 -11.58 -14.19 2.14
CA LEU A 315 -12.97 -14.07 2.54
C LEU A 315 -13.03 -14.05 4.07
N GLY A 316 -13.25 -12.89 4.66
CA GLY A 316 -13.41 -12.74 6.11
C GLY A 316 -14.78 -13.21 6.58
N MET A 317 -14.86 -13.70 7.82
CA MET A 317 -16.06 -14.23 8.45
C MET A 317 -16.27 -13.58 9.81
N ASN A 318 -17.20 -12.62 9.92
CA ASN A 318 -17.49 -11.95 11.18
C ASN A 318 -18.23 -12.86 12.15
N GLN A 319 -17.56 -13.30 13.21
CA GLN A 319 -18.10 -14.23 14.20
C GLN A 319 -19.04 -13.57 15.23
N ALA A 320 -19.30 -12.28 15.14
CA ALA A 320 -20.42 -11.64 15.83
C ALA A 320 -21.77 -12.10 15.23
N ASP A 321 -21.80 -12.55 13.97
CA ASP A 321 -22.94 -13.27 13.40
C ASP A 321 -23.02 -14.68 14.04
N PRO A 322 -24.14 -15.02 14.70
CA PRO A 322 -24.28 -16.31 15.38
C PRO A 322 -24.10 -17.53 14.47
N ALA A 323 -24.38 -17.42 13.17
CA ALA A 323 -24.15 -18.50 12.23
C ALA A 323 -22.65 -18.72 11.98
N LEU A 324 -21.90 -17.64 11.86
CA LEU A 324 -20.45 -17.66 11.63
C LEU A 324 -19.64 -17.97 12.92
N ALA A 325 -20.25 -17.87 14.10
CA ALA A 325 -19.67 -18.33 15.35
C ALA A 325 -19.51 -19.86 15.39
N ASP A 326 -20.35 -20.61 14.65
CA ASP A 326 -20.25 -22.08 14.54
C ASP A 326 -19.14 -22.47 13.56
N VAL A 327 -18.11 -23.14 14.07
CA VAL A 327 -16.97 -23.59 13.25
C VAL A 327 -17.38 -24.49 12.08
N ARG A 328 -18.44 -25.29 12.23
CA ARG A 328 -18.94 -26.16 11.16
C ARG A 328 -19.46 -25.37 9.97
N VAL A 329 -20.06 -24.20 10.24
CA VAL A 329 -20.49 -23.25 9.18
C VAL A 329 -19.28 -22.67 8.48
N ARG A 330 -18.24 -22.26 9.22
CA ARG A 330 -17.01 -21.72 8.61
C ARG A 330 -16.28 -22.77 7.77
N GLN A 331 -16.20 -24.03 8.27
CA GLN A 331 -15.66 -25.14 7.51
C GLN A 331 -16.48 -25.45 6.25
N ALA A 332 -17.81 -25.40 6.35
CA ALA A 332 -18.68 -25.56 5.18
C ALA A 332 -18.44 -24.49 4.12
N ILE A 333 -18.24 -23.24 4.52
CA ILE A 333 -17.89 -22.14 3.62
C ILE A 333 -16.53 -22.42 2.95
N ALA A 334 -15.53 -22.86 3.72
CA ALA A 334 -14.21 -23.15 3.19
C ALA A 334 -14.25 -24.31 2.16
N HIS A 335 -14.94 -25.42 2.46
CA HIS A 335 -15.11 -26.54 1.52
C HIS A 335 -16.00 -26.21 0.31
N ALA A 336 -16.82 -25.16 0.38
CA ALA A 336 -17.64 -24.73 -0.75
C ALA A 336 -16.85 -23.96 -1.83
N ILE A 337 -15.64 -23.48 -1.52
CA ILE A 337 -14.86 -22.59 -2.37
C ILE A 337 -13.80 -23.37 -3.16
N ASP A 338 -13.94 -23.42 -4.48
CA ASP A 338 -12.91 -23.84 -5.43
C ASP A 338 -11.96 -22.66 -5.71
N LYS A 339 -10.91 -22.55 -4.90
CA LYS A 339 -9.87 -21.51 -5.06
C LYS A 339 -9.18 -21.60 -6.43
N GLN A 340 -8.96 -22.82 -6.94
CA GLN A 340 -8.33 -23.02 -8.25
C GLN A 340 -9.21 -22.46 -9.38
N GLN A 341 -10.54 -22.62 -9.27
CA GLN A 341 -11.47 -22.01 -10.22
C GLN A 341 -11.42 -20.49 -10.17
N LEU A 342 -11.39 -19.91 -8.95
CA LEU A 342 -11.29 -18.45 -8.76
C LEU A 342 -10.00 -17.91 -9.41
N VAL A 343 -8.85 -18.50 -9.11
CA VAL A 343 -7.55 -18.10 -9.67
C VAL A 343 -7.56 -18.19 -11.20
N THR A 344 -8.04 -19.29 -11.74
CA THR A 344 -7.97 -19.53 -13.19
C THR A 344 -8.92 -18.66 -14.02
N GLN A 345 -10.08 -18.29 -13.44
CA GLN A 345 -11.14 -17.61 -14.19
C GLN A 345 -11.20 -16.09 -13.94
N VAL A 346 -10.70 -15.62 -12.81
CA VAL A 346 -10.95 -14.25 -12.33
C VAL A 346 -9.68 -13.46 -12.06
N LEU A 347 -8.62 -14.13 -11.58
CA LEU A 347 -7.40 -13.46 -11.13
C LEU A 347 -6.32 -13.44 -12.24
N PRO A 348 -5.30 -12.57 -12.15
CA PRO A 348 -4.21 -12.50 -13.11
C PRO A 348 -3.44 -13.83 -13.24
N GLU A 349 -2.86 -14.09 -14.41
CA GLU A 349 -1.95 -15.23 -14.62
C GLU A 349 -0.74 -15.10 -13.67
N GLY A 350 -0.35 -16.21 -13.04
CA GLY A 350 0.72 -16.24 -12.04
C GLY A 350 0.24 -16.07 -10.61
N THR A 351 -1.07 -15.80 -10.40
CA THR A 351 -1.64 -15.75 -9.04
C THR A 351 -1.45 -17.09 -8.32
N GLU A 352 -0.98 -17.03 -7.08
CA GLU A 352 -0.76 -18.18 -6.22
C GLU A 352 -1.98 -18.48 -5.35
N LEU A 353 -2.24 -19.77 -5.08
CA LEU A 353 -3.25 -20.18 -4.10
C LEU A 353 -2.75 -19.90 -2.69
N ALA A 354 -3.65 -19.47 -1.80
CA ALA A 354 -3.30 -19.24 -0.41
C ALA A 354 -4.06 -20.18 0.54
N ASP A 355 -3.33 -20.75 1.49
CA ASP A 355 -3.87 -21.56 2.59
C ASP A 355 -3.64 -20.91 3.97
N GLN A 356 -2.91 -19.79 3.99
CA GLN A 356 -2.60 -18.99 5.17
C GLN A 356 -2.85 -17.50 4.90
N PHE A 357 -2.89 -16.70 5.97
CA PHE A 357 -3.11 -15.25 5.89
C PHE A 357 -1.79 -14.46 5.69
N MET A 358 -0.82 -15.06 5.05
CA MET A 358 0.43 -14.42 4.65
C MET A 358 1.04 -15.15 3.45
N PRO A 359 1.86 -14.48 2.61
CA PRO A 359 2.60 -15.12 1.52
C PRO A 359 3.71 -16.05 2.02
N ASP A 360 4.16 -16.97 1.17
CA ASP A 360 5.20 -17.96 1.48
C ASP A 360 6.60 -17.35 1.67
N ALA A 361 6.83 -16.17 1.11
CA ALA A 361 8.06 -15.39 1.30
C ALA A 361 8.24 -14.84 2.73
N VAL A 362 7.19 -14.88 3.56
CA VAL A 362 7.23 -14.35 4.94
C VAL A 362 7.71 -15.42 5.90
N ILE A 363 8.69 -15.07 6.75
CA ILE A 363 9.20 -15.97 7.80
C ILE A 363 8.05 -16.52 8.67
N GLY A 364 8.13 -17.79 9.03
CA GLY A 364 7.06 -18.45 9.81
C GLY A 364 5.90 -18.96 8.98
N PHE A 365 5.98 -18.87 7.62
CA PHE A 365 5.09 -19.62 6.76
C PHE A 365 5.19 -21.13 7.06
N ASN A 366 4.04 -21.82 7.08
CA ASN A 366 3.97 -23.21 7.48
C ASN A 366 3.32 -24.08 6.39
N ASP A 367 4.13 -24.80 5.61
CA ASP A 367 3.67 -25.69 4.52
C ASP A 367 2.74 -26.83 4.99
N ALA A 368 2.61 -27.03 6.30
CA ALA A 368 1.87 -28.16 6.88
C ALA A 368 0.62 -27.75 7.66
N VAL A 369 0.09 -26.54 7.42
CA VAL A 369 -1.16 -26.10 8.08
C VAL A 369 -2.35 -26.96 7.66
N THR A 370 -3.34 -27.03 8.54
CA THR A 370 -4.66 -27.61 8.22
C THR A 370 -5.27 -26.88 7.01
N THR A 371 -5.62 -27.64 5.97
CA THR A 371 -6.24 -27.14 4.73
C THR A 371 -7.68 -27.62 4.57
N TYR A 372 -8.46 -26.87 3.80
CA TYR A 372 -9.86 -27.16 3.50
C TYR A 372 -10.04 -27.27 1.98
N ASP A 373 -9.87 -28.50 1.46
CA ASP A 373 -10.04 -28.76 0.04
C ASP A 373 -11.48 -28.52 -0.43
N TYR A 374 -11.65 -28.13 -1.68
CA TYR A 374 -12.96 -28.00 -2.30
C TYR A 374 -13.71 -29.34 -2.28
N ASP A 375 -14.75 -29.42 -1.46
CA ASP A 375 -15.65 -30.58 -1.31
C ASP A 375 -17.08 -30.11 -1.03
N PRO A 376 -17.88 -29.86 -2.07
CA PRO A 376 -19.26 -29.39 -1.91
C PRO A 376 -20.17 -30.37 -1.19
N GLU A 377 -19.85 -31.68 -1.16
CA GLU A 377 -20.66 -32.67 -0.39
C GLU A 377 -20.31 -32.60 1.11
N ALA A 378 -19.03 -32.42 1.46
CA ALA A 378 -18.64 -32.13 2.84
C ALA A 378 -19.27 -30.80 3.33
N ALA A 379 -19.27 -29.76 2.50
CA ALA A 379 -19.92 -28.49 2.81
C ALA A 379 -21.42 -28.66 3.16
N LYS A 380 -22.17 -29.39 2.33
CA LYS A 380 -23.59 -29.68 2.58
C LYS A 380 -23.82 -30.51 3.85
N SER A 381 -22.93 -31.46 4.11
CA SER A 381 -23.01 -32.30 5.34
C SER A 381 -22.81 -31.44 6.58
N LEU A 382 -21.80 -30.59 6.62
CA LEU A 382 -21.50 -29.69 7.72
C LEU A 382 -22.64 -28.68 7.96
N LEU A 383 -23.23 -28.12 6.88
CA LEU A 383 -24.42 -27.27 6.99
C LEU A 383 -25.61 -28.01 7.61
N ALA A 384 -25.85 -29.26 7.21
CA ALA A 384 -26.92 -30.06 7.75
C ALA A 384 -26.69 -30.39 9.25
N GLU A 385 -25.45 -30.68 9.66
CA GLU A 385 -25.05 -30.89 11.06
C GLU A 385 -25.20 -29.61 11.90
N ALA A 386 -25.00 -28.43 11.29
CA ALA A 386 -25.24 -27.12 11.90
C ALA A 386 -26.73 -26.74 11.93
N GLY A 387 -27.61 -27.56 11.32
CA GLY A 387 -29.08 -27.37 11.34
C GLY A 387 -29.64 -26.64 10.11
N TYR A 388 -28.86 -26.41 9.09
CA TYR A 388 -29.29 -25.79 7.84
C TYR A 388 -29.65 -26.83 6.78
N THR A 389 -30.76 -26.63 6.08
CA THR A 389 -31.29 -27.55 5.08
C THR A 389 -31.94 -26.77 3.94
N ASP A 390 -32.33 -27.46 2.86
CA ASP A 390 -33.05 -26.82 1.76
C ASP A 390 -34.34 -26.12 2.20
N ALA A 391 -35.01 -26.65 3.26
CA ALA A 391 -36.21 -26.04 3.83
C ALA A 391 -35.93 -24.85 4.76
N SER A 392 -34.72 -24.75 5.30
CA SER A 392 -34.26 -23.68 6.18
C SER A 392 -32.79 -23.39 5.84
N PRO A 393 -32.49 -22.77 4.69
CA PRO A 393 -31.13 -22.54 4.25
C PRO A 393 -30.43 -21.48 5.11
N LEU A 394 -29.11 -21.62 5.25
CA LEU A 394 -28.26 -20.56 5.76
C LEU A 394 -28.38 -19.34 4.84
N THR A 395 -28.53 -18.15 5.42
CA THR A 395 -28.54 -16.89 4.66
C THR A 395 -27.48 -15.98 5.26
N LEU A 396 -26.53 -15.54 4.43
CA LEU A 396 -25.44 -14.67 4.85
C LEU A 396 -25.46 -13.36 4.07
N THR A 397 -25.15 -12.27 4.76
CA THR A 397 -24.80 -11.02 4.09
C THR A 397 -23.37 -11.15 3.55
N PHE A 398 -23.16 -10.80 2.28
CA PHE A 398 -21.84 -10.79 1.67
C PHE A 398 -21.49 -9.36 1.24
N ASN A 399 -20.55 -8.76 1.94
CA ASN A 399 -20.09 -7.41 1.73
C ASN A 399 -18.88 -7.39 0.78
N TYR A 400 -18.88 -6.51 -0.21
CA TYR A 400 -17.76 -6.33 -1.13
C TYR A 400 -17.69 -4.88 -1.62
N PRO A 401 -16.48 -4.35 -1.89
CA PRO A 401 -16.33 -3.01 -2.43
C PRO A 401 -16.60 -2.96 -3.93
N VAL A 402 -16.90 -1.77 -4.45
CA VAL A 402 -17.07 -1.50 -5.88
C VAL A 402 -16.22 -0.32 -6.32
N ASN A 403 -15.99 -0.21 -7.63
CA ASN A 403 -15.25 0.90 -8.24
C ASN A 403 -13.81 1.06 -7.69
N ILE A 404 -13.17 -0.04 -7.32
CA ILE A 404 -11.81 -0.06 -6.77
C ILE A 404 -11.00 -1.22 -7.36
N SER A 405 -9.69 -1.06 -7.43
CA SER A 405 -8.71 -2.12 -7.67
C SER A 405 -7.63 -2.04 -6.61
N ARG A 406 -7.20 -3.18 -6.08
CA ARG A 406 -6.13 -3.31 -5.10
C ARG A 406 -5.17 -4.42 -5.55
N PRO A 407 -3.89 -4.39 -5.14
CA PRO A 407 -2.93 -5.45 -5.49
C PRO A 407 -3.47 -6.86 -5.19
N TYR A 408 -4.11 -7.03 -4.03
CA TYR A 408 -4.72 -8.30 -3.61
C TYR A 408 -6.13 -8.54 -4.16
N MET A 409 -6.82 -7.51 -4.69
CA MET A 409 -8.22 -7.58 -5.13
C MET A 409 -8.41 -6.76 -6.42
N PRO A 410 -7.94 -7.27 -7.57
CA PRO A 410 -7.92 -6.51 -8.82
C PRO A 410 -9.31 -6.25 -9.41
N ASN A 411 -10.30 -7.08 -9.11
CA ASN A 411 -11.69 -6.92 -9.56
C ASN A 411 -12.67 -7.50 -8.53
N PRO A 412 -13.08 -6.75 -7.50
CA PRO A 412 -13.92 -7.25 -6.42
C PRO A 412 -15.29 -7.76 -6.88
N GLU A 413 -15.91 -7.15 -7.89
CA GLU A 413 -17.23 -7.57 -8.37
C GLU A 413 -17.20 -8.93 -9.07
N GLN A 414 -16.11 -9.24 -9.79
CA GLN A 414 -15.95 -10.56 -10.42
C GLN A 414 -15.59 -11.62 -9.37
N ILE A 415 -14.74 -11.30 -8.41
CA ILE A 415 -14.41 -12.18 -7.29
C ILE A 415 -15.68 -12.51 -6.52
N PHE A 416 -16.46 -11.49 -6.12
CA PHE A 416 -17.75 -11.67 -5.46
C PHE A 416 -18.69 -12.59 -6.26
N THR A 417 -18.88 -12.33 -7.56
CA THR A 417 -19.79 -13.11 -8.42
C THR A 417 -19.39 -14.58 -8.48
N ASN A 418 -18.07 -14.86 -8.57
CA ASN A 418 -17.53 -16.21 -8.59
C ASN A 418 -17.83 -16.93 -7.25
N LEU A 419 -17.48 -16.30 -6.12
CA LEU A 419 -17.70 -16.87 -4.78
C LEU A 419 -19.18 -17.03 -4.45
N GLN A 420 -20.04 -16.07 -4.80
CA GLN A 420 -21.48 -16.19 -4.63
C GLN A 420 -22.03 -17.44 -5.33
N SER A 421 -21.63 -17.66 -6.57
CA SER A 421 -22.09 -18.83 -7.34
C SER A 421 -21.69 -20.16 -6.67
N GLN A 422 -20.51 -20.21 -6.10
CA GLN A 422 -19.99 -21.41 -5.41
C GLN A 422 -20.73 -21.66 -4.08
N LEU A 423 -20.96 -20.64 -3.27
CA LEU A 423 -21.70 -20.71 -2.03
C LEU A 423 -23.17 -21.12 -2.27
N GLU A 424 -23.81 -20.56 -3.29
CA GLU A 424 -25.19 -20.91 -3.66
C GLU A 424 -25.32 -22.38 -4.15
N ALA A 425 -24.29 -22.94 -4.77
CA ALA A 425 -24.26 -24.33 -5.23
C ALA A 425 -24.34 -25.36 -4.08
N VAL A 426 -23.91 -24.97 -2.87
CA VAL A 426 -24.04 -25.82 -1.67
C VAL A 426 -25.26 -25.47 -0.80
N GLY A 427 -26.12 -24.55 -1.25
CA GLY A 427 -27.38 -24.19 -0.58
C GLY A 427 -27.29 -23.02 0.39
N ILE A 428 -26.16 -22.29 0.43
CA ILE A 428 -26.03 -21.03 1.18
C ILE A 428 -26.69 -19.91 0.35
N LYS A 429 -27.61 -19.16 0.91
CA LYS A 429 -28.19 -17.96 0.28
C LYS A 429 -27.32 -16.76 0.59
N VAL A 430 -27.02 -16.00 -0.43
CA VAL A 430 -26.18 -14.80 -0.33
C VAL A 430 -27.01 -13.54 -0.54
N ASN A 431 -26.96 -12.62 0.43
CA ASN A 431 -27.50 -11.28 0.31
C ASN A 431 -26.34 -10.30 0.00
N PRO A 432 -26.19 -9.83 -1.24
CA PRO A 432 -25.09 -8.94 -1.62
C PRO A 432 -25.27 -7.54 -1.02
N VAL A 433 -24.18 -6.97 -0.50
CA VAL A 433 -24.10 -5.58 -0.08
C VAL A 433 -22.82 -4.99 -0.63
N SER A 434 -22.93 -3.97 -1.47
CA SER A 434 -21.79 -3.28 -2.08
C SER A 434 -21.70 -1.83 -1.63
N ASN A 435 -20.48 -1.35 -1.39
CA ASN A 435 -20.20 0.03 -0.98
C ASN A 435 -18.97 0.56 -1.72
N GLU A 436 -18.90 1.89 -1.86
CA GLU A 436 -17.65 2.55 -2.24
C GLU A 436 -16.58 2.34 -1.16
N TRP A 437 -15.30 2.39 -1.55
CA TRP A 437 -14.18 1.92 -0.73
C TRP A 437 -14.16 2.49 0.70
N GLY A 438 -14.32 3.81 0.88
CA GLY A 438 -14.30 4.42 2.21
C GLY A 438 -15.45 3.93 3.10
N GLU A 439 -16.69 3.95 2.57
CA GLU A 439 -17.87 3.44 3.28
C GLU A 439 -17.75 1.93 3.57
N TYR A 440 -17.09 1.19 2.68
CA TYR A 440 -16.83 -0.23 2.86
C TYR A 440 -15.91 -0.49 4.06
N LEU A 441 -14.80 0.23 4.15
CA LEU A 441 -13.87 0.10 5.28
C LEU A 441 -14.52 0.52 6.60
N ASP A 442 -15.29 1.62 6.61
CA ASP A 442 -16.04 2.05 7.78
C ASP A 442 -17.04 0.97 8.26
N LEU A 443 -17.69 0.28 7.31
CA LEU A 443 -18.60 -0.83 7.62
C LEU A 443 -17.85 -2.02 8.21
N ILE A 444 -16.77 -2.48 7.56
CA ILE A 444 -16.07 -3.71 7.94
C ILE A 444 -15.24 -3.52 9.22
N GLN A 445 -14.52 -2.40 9.34
CA GLN A 445 -13.60 -2.16 10.46
C GLN A 445 -14.25 -1.39 11.62
N GLY A 446 -15.17 -0.48 11.31
CA GLY A 446 -15.87 0.34 12.31
C GLY A 446 -17.14 -0.28 12.86
N GLY A 447 -17.80 -1.17 12.11
CA GLY A 447 -19.07 -1.82 12.45
C GLY A 447 -18.93 -3.30 12.78
N SER A 448 -19.84 -3.82 13.62
CA SER A 448 -19.92 -5.27 13.93
C SER A 448 -21.10 -5.98 13.26
N ASP A 449 -21.87 -5.26 12.42
CA ASP A 449 -23.11 -5.77 11.82
C ASP A 449 -22.90 -6.08 10.32
N HIS A 450 -21.95 -6.97 10.05
CA HIS A 450 -21.70 -7.51 8.72
C HIS A 450 -21.47 -9.03 8.81
N GLY A 451 -21.66 -9.74 7.69
CA GLY A 451 -21.51 -11.19 7.63
C GLY A 451 -20.15 -11.63 7.12
N ILE A 452 -20.12 -12.18 5.89
CA ILE A 452 -18.86 -12.46 5.17
C ILE A 452 -18.47 -11.25 4.31
N HIS A 453 -17.16 -11.08 4.10
CA HIS A 453 -16.66 -9.92 3.37
C HIS A 453 -15.38 -10.22 2.59
N LEU A 454 -15.16 -9.49 1.48
CA LEU A 454 -13.91 -9.54 0.72
C LEU A 454 -12.96 -8.46 1.21
N LEU A 455 -11.77 -8.87 1.64
CA LEU A 455 -10.70 -7.95 1.95
C LEU A 455 -9.35 -8.61 1.66
N GLY A 456 -8.27 -7.94 1.98
CA GLY A 456 -6.93 -8.44 1.82
C GLY A 456 -5.91 -7.47 2.39
N TRP A 457 -4.66 -7.79 2.22
CA TRP A 457 -3.54 -7.00 2.70
C TRP A 457 -2.38 -7.06 1.71
N THR A 458 -1.71 -5.96 1.49
CA THR A 458 -0.38 -5.94 0.88
C THR A 458 0.61 -5.72 2.00
N GLY A 459 1.61 -6.59 2.11
CA GLY A 459 2.62 -6.44 3.15
C GLY A 459 3.43 -5.16 2.99
N ASP A 460 3.67 -4.49 4.09
CA ASP A 460 4.45 -3.25 4.15
C ASP A 460 5.94 -3.53 4.33
N TYR A 461 6.28 -4.60 5.05
CA TYR A 461 7.65 -5.06 5.34
C TYR A 461 7.63 -6.56 5.66
N ASN A 462 8.76 -7.23 5.50
CA ASN A 462 8.87 -8.68 5.67
C ASN A 462 8.91 -9.10 7.14
N ASP A 463 7.72 -9.18 7.74
CA ASP A 463 7.54 -9.70 9.10
C ASP A 463 6.13 -10.31 9.23
N PRO A 464 5.96 -11.48 9.88
CA PRO A 464 4.67 -12.13 10.03
C PRO A 464 3.67 -11.32 10.87
N ASP A 465 4.13 -10.46 11.81
CA ASP A 465 3.27 -9.56 12.57
C ASP A 465 2.59 -8.51 11.67
N ASN A 466 3.22 -8.14 10.55
CA ASN A 466 2.61 -7.26 9.54
C ASN A 466 1.40 -7.89 8.84
N PHE A 467 1.28 -9.20 8.86
CA PHE A 467 0.14 -9.95 8.35
C PHE A 467 -0.76 -10.44 9.48
N VAL A 468 -0.42 -11.58 10.08
CA VAL A 468 -1.29 -12.25 11.05
C VAL A 468 -1.42 -11.49 12.37
N GLY A 469 -0.40 -10.72 12.77
CA GLY A 469 -0.49 -9.80 13.91
C GLY A 469 -1.46 -8.65 13.66
N THR A 470 -1.46 -8.08 12.44
CA THR A 470 -2.38 -7.04 12.02
C THR A 470 -3.83 -7.55 12.02
N PHE A 471 -4.07 -8.76 11.51
CA PHE A 471 -5.43 -9.31 11.42
C PHE A 471 -5.97 -9.81 12.76
N PHE A 472 -5.14 -10.51 13.53
CA PHE A 472 -5.59 -11.35 14.65
C PHE A 472 -4.90 -11.01 15.98
N GLY A 473 -4.12 -9.93 16.07
CA GLY A 473 -3.38 -9.55 17.28
C GLY A 473 -4.26 -9.05 18.43
N ALA A 474 -5.50 -8.66 18.15
CA ALA A 474 -6.47 -8.19 19.13
C ALA A 474 -7.90 -8.41 18.64
N GLN A 475 -8.86 -8.28 19.55
CA GLN A 475 -10.27 -8.25 19.17
C GLN A 475 -10.55 -7.03 18.27
N SER A 476 -11.25 -7.28 17.14
CA SER A 476 -11.66 -6.24 16.21
C SER A 476 -13.11 -6.44 15.75
N ASN A 477 -13.71 -5.38 15.22
CA ASN A 477 -15.05 -5.46 14.64
C ASN A 477 -15.07 -6.26 13.33
N GLU A 478 -13.99 -6.27 12.58
CA GLU A 478 -13.87 -7.03 11.33
C GLU A 478 -14.11 -8.52 11.53
N TRP A 479 -13.49 -9.09 12.55
CA TRP A 479 -13.52 -10.54 12.81
C TRP A 479 -14.58 -10.96 13.83
N GLY A 480 -14.96 -10.07 14.75
CA GLY A 480 -16.03 -10.27 15.73
C GLY A 480 -15.79 -11.39 16.75
N PHE A 481 -14.57 -11.95 16.86
CA PHE A 481 -14.23 -12.99 17.82
C PHE A 481 -13.38 -12.45 18.99
N ASP A 482 -13.39 -13.19 20.09
CA ASP A 482 -12.51 -13.00 21.25
C ASP A 482 -11.78 -14.32 21.52
N ASN A 483 -10.50 -14.39 21.11
CA ASN A 483 -9.64 -15.57 21.30
C ASN A 483 -8.37 -15.14 22.06
N ALA A 484 -8.45 -15.10 23.38
CA ALA A 484 -7.37 -14.65 24.25
C ALA A 484 -6.08 -15.50 24.11
N GLU A 485 -6.19 -16.79 23.73
CA GLU A 485 -5.05 -17.68 23.52
C GLU A 485 -4.27 -17.24 22.27
N LEU A 486 -4.96 -17.03 21.15
CA LEU A 486 -4.36 -16.53 19.91
C LEU A 486 -3.75 -15.13 20.10
N PHE A 487 -4.46 -14.21 20.75
CA PHE A 487 -3.96 -12.84 21.04
C PHE A 487 -2.68 -12.88 21.89
N SER A 488 -2.62 -13.77 22.88
CA SER A 488 -1.45 -13.95 23.73
C SER A 488 -0.28 -14.57 22.96
N ALA A 489 -0.54 -15.55 22.07
CA ALA A 489 0.47 -16.18 21.24
C ALA A 489 1.12 -15.16 20.29
N LEU A 490 0.32 -14.37 19.57
CA LEU A 490 0.80 -13.32 18.68
C LEU A 490 1.59 -12.23 19.42
N THR A 491 1.09 -11.77 20.58
CA THR A 491 1.81 -10.79 21.40
C THR A 491 3.16 -11.33 21.88
N SER A 492 3.22 -12.62 22.24
CA SER A 492 4.46 -13.26 22.68
C SER A 492 5.45 -13.44 21.54
N ALA A 493 4.98 -13.90 20.37
CA ALA A 493 5.81 -14.10 19.19
C ALA A 493 6.45 -12.80 18.70
N ARG A 494 5.70 -11.70 18.69
CA ARG A 494 6.21 -10.36 18.34
C ARG A 494 7.39 -9.92 19.22
N GLY A 495 7.40 -10.32 20.50
CA GLY A 495 8.43 -9.99 21.48
C GLY A 495 9.64 -10.92 21.51
N LEU A 496 9.76 -11.86 20.56
CA LEU A 496 10.93 -12.74 20.48
C LEU A 496 12.17 -11.99 19.98
N ALA A 497 13.34 -12.38 20.45
CA ALA A 497 14.57 -11.66 20.15
C ALA A 497 15.29 -12.19 18.89
N THR A 498 15.01 -13.42 18.48
CA THR A 498 15.68 -14.05 17.35
C THR A 498 14.69 -14.48 16.26
N GLU A 499 15.14 -14.39 15.03
CA GLU A 499 14.38 -14.83 13.85
C GLU A 499 13.98 -16.32 13.92
N SER A 500 14.87 -17.19 14.40
CA SER A 500 14.57 -18.63 14.52
C SER A 500 13.48 -18.94 15.55
N GLU A 501 13.44 -18.20 16.67
CA GLU A 501 12.35 -18.33 17.66
C GLU A 501 11.05 -17.79 17.08
N GLN A 502 11.12 -16.68 16.33
CA GLN A 502 9.97 -16.08 15.65
C GLN A 502 9.42 -17.05 14.60
N GLU A 503 10.27 -17.60 13.73
CA GLU A 503 9.86 -18.57 12.70
C GLU A 503 9.10 -19.76 13.31
N ALA A 504 9.64 -20.36 14.37
CA ALA A 504 9.00 -21.49 15.03
C ALA A 504 7.63 -21.11 15.64
N ALA A 505 7.56 -19.97 16.33
CA ALA A 505 6.34 -19.50 16.95
C ALA A 505 5.23 -19.17 15.92
N TYR A 506 5.59 -18.53 14.80
CA TYR A 506 4.59 -18.19 13.78
C TYR A 506 4.14 -19.40 12.97
N LYS A 507 4.97 -20.44 12.79
CA LYS A 507 4.51 -21.73 12.24
C LYS A 507 3.40 -22.36 13.09
N ASP A 508 3.57 -22.36 14.42
CA ASP A 508 2.56 -22.86 15.35
C ASP A 508 1.31 -21.96 15.36
N ILE A 509 1.48 -20.64 15.28
CA ILE A 509 0.37 -19.68 15.23
C ILE A 509 -0.44 -19.84 13.93
N ASN A 510 0.21 -20.02 12.79
CA ASN A 510 -0.46 -20.25 11.52
C ASN A 510 -1.32 -21.51 11.52
N GLU A 511 -0.85 -22.61 12.18
CA GLU A 511 -1.68 -23.80 12.41
C GLU A 511 -2.89 -23.49 13.29
N GLN A 512 -2.70 -22.74 14.40
CA GLN A 512 -3.82 -22.34 15.26
C GLN A 512 -4.85 -21.48 14.50
N ILE A 513 -4.39 -20.57 13.62
CA ILE A 513 -5.28 -19.75 12.79
C ILE A 513 -6.04 -20.64 11.78
N ALA A 514 -5.35 -21.58 11.13
CA ALA A 514 -5.96 -22.49 10.17
C ALA A 514 -7.04 -23.37 10.82
N GLU A 515 -6.77 -23.94 12.00
CA GLU A 515 -7.75 -24.73 12.78
C GLU A 515 -8.93 -23.87 13.27
N PHE A 516 -8.64 -22.64 13.73
CA PHE A 516 -9.67 -21.70 14.21
C PHE A 516 -10.53 -21.17 13.06
N LEU A 517 -9.97 -21.04 11.87
CA LEU A 517 -10.61 -20.63 10.62
C LEU A 517 -11.41 -19.32 10.73
N PRO A 518 -10.78 -18.17 11.02
CA PRO A 518 -11.48 -16.88 11.13
C PRO A 518 -11.98 -16.36 9.80
N GLY A 519 -11.43 -16.85 8.69
CA GLY A 519 -11.77 -16.55 7.31
C GLY A 519 -11.15 -17.58 6.38
N VAL A 520 -11.34 -17.44 5.09
CA VAL A 520 -10.75 -18.31 4.06
C VAL A 520 -9.69 -17.52 3.30
N PRO A 521 -8.39 -17.78 3.48
CA PRO A 521 -7.36 -17.24 2.58
C PRO A 521 -7.61 -17.82 1.18
N LEU A 522 -7.61 -16.97 0.17
CA LEU A 522 -8.01 -17.34 -1.19
C LEU A 522 -6.82 -17.43 -2.14
N ALA A 523 -6.06 -16.36 -2.25
CA ALA A 523 -4.99 -16.23 -3.22
C ALA A 523 -4.04 -15.07 -2.87
N SER A 524 -2.86 -15.12 -3.49
CA SER A 524 -1.90 -13.99 -3.57
C SER A 524 -1.81 -13.54 -5.03
N PRO A 525 -2.64 -12.56 -5.45
CA PRO A 525 -2.65 -12.08 -6.83
C PRO A 525 -1.35 -11.37 -7.21
N VAL A 526 -0.96 -11.52 -8.47
CA VAL A 526 0.21 -10.85 -9.07
C VAL A 526 -0.17 -9.46 -9.55
N PRO A 527 0.34 -8.37 -8.94
CA PRO A 527 0.12 -7.02 -9.47
C PRO A 527 0.94 -6.82 -10.75
N THR A 528 0.28 -6.34 -11.80
CA THR A 528 0.91 -6.09 -13.11
C THR A 528 0.98 -4.59 -13.39
N LEU A 529 2.15 -4.16 -13.90
CA LEU A 529 2.41 -2.83 -14.41
C LEU A 529 2.48 -2.89 -15.95
N ALA A 530 2.14 -1.79 -16.60
CA ALA A 530 2.29 -1.66 -18.05
C ALA A 530 3.12 -0.40 -18.38
N PHE A 531 4.05 -0.55 -19.32
CA PHE A 531 4.96 0.51 -19.74
C PHE A 531 4.98 0.66 -21.25
N ASP A 532 5.25 1.90 -21.70
CA ASP A 532 5.67 2.16 -23.07
C ASP A 532 6.97 1.40 -23.38
N SER A 533 7.17 1.06 -24.63
CA SER A 533 8.35 0.32 -25.10
C SER A 533 9.69 1.03 -24.87
N ARG A 534 9.67 2.35 -24.61
CA ARG A 534 10.86 3.11 -24.24
C ARG A 534 11.40 2.75 -22.86
N VAL A 535 10.55 2.20 -21.96
CA VAL A 535 10.98 1.71 -20.66
C VAL A 535 11.50 0.28 -20.83
N THR A 536 12.81 0.12 -20.79
CA THR A 536 13.48 -1.17 -21.04
C THR A 536 13.71 -1.99 -19.78
N SER A 537 13.81 -1.29 -18.63
CA SER A 537 13.91 -1.91 -17.30
C SER A 537 13.15 -1.09 -16.27
N TYR A 538 12.45 -1.75 -15.36
CA TYR A 538 11.76 -1.15 -14.23
C TYR A 538 12.05 -1.96 -12.96
N PRO A 539 12.43 -1.32 -11.85
CA PRO A 539 12.87 -1.99 -10.61
C PRO A 539 11.69 -2.50 -9.79
N ALA A 540 10.86 -3.40 -10.34
CA ALA A 540 9.68 -3.91 -9.66
C ALA A 540 10.02 -4.51 -8.29
N SER A 541 9.24 -4.16 -7.27
CA SER A 541 9.39 -4.62 -5.89
C SER A 541 8.08 -5.13 -5.31
N PRO A 542 8.07 -6.27 -4.60
CA PRO A 542 6.88 -6.83 -3.98
C PRO A 542 6.25 -5.90 -2.94
N VAL A 543 7.05 -5.08 -2.26
CA VAL A 543 6.62 -4.06 -1.28
C VAL A 543 6.50 -2.66 -1.89
N GLN A 544 6.50 -2.56 -3.23
CA GLN A 544 6.42 -1.30 -3.97
C GLN A 544 7.56 -0.31 -3.64
N ASP A 545 8.74 -0.85 -3.32
CA ASP A 545 9.94 -0.08 -2.96
C ASP A 545 10.77 0.29 -4.21
N GLU A 546 10.10 0.71 -5.28
CA GLU A 546 10.74 1.08 -6.53
C GLU A 546 11.35 2.48 -6.46
N VAL A 547 12.67 2.61 -6.70
CA VAL A 547 13.37 3.88 -6.83
C VAL A 547 13.69 4.14 -8.31
N TYR A 548 13.21 5.25 -8.83
CA TYR A 548 13.11 5.49 -10.29
C TYR A 548 14.41 5.94 -10.95
N ASN A 549 15.47 6.21 -10.18
CA ASN A 549 16.83 6.33 -10.74
C ASN A 549 17.34 5.02 -11.36
N MET A 550 16.73 3.87 -10.99
CA MET A 550 17.06 2.54 -11.53
C MET A 550 16.30 2.20 -12.82
N ILE A 551 15.41 3.07 -13.29
CA ILE A 551 14.69 2.87 -14.56
C ILE A 551 15.65 3.07 -15.72
N GLU A 552 15.63 2.11 -16.67
CA GLU A 552 16.36 2.22 -17.92
C GLU A 552 15.42 2.60 -19.06
N LEU A 553 15.84 3.59 -19.84
CA LEU A 553 15.10 4.11 -20.99
C LEU A 553 15.87 3.81 -22.28
N SER A 554 15.16 3.38 -23.34
CA SER A 554 15.75 3.26 -24.69
C SER A 554 15.98 4.62 -25.32
N GLU A 555 16.97 4.70 -26.23
CA GLU A 555 17.22 5.85 -27.10
C GLU A 555 16.07 6.11 -28.08
#